data_4e9a89e69fe03bc38455476dacbbc534
#
_entry.id   4e9a89e69fe03bc38455476dacbbc534
#
_cell.length_a   1.000
_cell.length_b   1.000
_cell.length_c   1.000
_cell.angle_alpha   90.00
_cell.angle_beta   90.00
_cell.angle_gamma   90.00
#
_symmetry.space_group_name_H-M   'P 1'
#
loop_
_entity.id
_entity.type
_entity.pdbx_description
1 polymer ?
#
loop_
_entity_poly.entity_id
_entity_poly.type
_entity_poly.pdbx_seq_one_letter_code
_entity_poly.pdbx_strand_id
1 'polypeptide(L)'
;TNSIVETYEVGLGPTSLVMENNDVYVARTFYDENWVSFHGSSKITSSEITMKNYGVGTACGGSVMKYNNEVYRSYDGGIAPLEYNLDIRTSSRIGSYDQSQVYSTEVIGDYIYFGITDYVDVNQVRVMDFNNNEVGTYDVGLLPGDFAIWRNN
;
A
#
# COMPACT_ATOMS: atom_id res chain seq x y z
N THR A 1 28.17 -8.52 -13.22
CA THR A 1 28.04 -7.04 -13.23
C THR A 1 26.59 -6.68 -13.17
N ASN A 2 26.16 -5.95 -12.14
CA ASN A 2 24.82 -5.43 -12.06
C ASN A 2 24.72 -4.21 -12.99
N SER A 3 23.79 -4.25 -13.94
CA SER A 3 23.49 -3.13 -14.83
C SER A 3 22.00 -2.82 -14.78
N ILE A 4 21.66 -1.53 -14.89
CA ILE A 4 20.27 -1.11 -15.11
C ILE A 4 19.91 -1.56 -16.53
N VAL A 5 18.83 -2.34 -16.64
CA VAL A 5 18.33 -2.83 -17.92
C VAL A 5 17.36 -1.82 -18.53
N GLU A 6 16.50 -1.24 -17.69
CA GLU A 6 15.46 -0.30 -18.12
C GLU A 6 15.05 0.63 -16.99
N THR A 7 14.57 1.84 -17.35
CA THR A 7 14.06 2.84 -16.41
C THR A 7 12.70 3.34 -16.89
N TYR A 8 11.75 3.47 -15.98
CA TYR A 8 10.38 3.89 -16.28
C TYR A 8 10.02 5.15 -15.48
N GLU A 9 9.45 6.14 -16.16
CA GLU A 9 8.90 7.35 -15.54
C GLU A 9 7.48 7.07 -15.03
N VAL A 10 7.37 6.83 -13.74
CA VAL A 10 6.09 6.46 -13.08
C VAL A 10 5.42 7.62 -12.34
N GLY A 11 5.95 8.83 -12.49
CA GLY A 11 5.48 10.03 -11.78
C GLY A 11 6.12 10.20 -10.40
N LEU A 12 5.69 11.24 -9.68
CA LEU A 12 6.27 11.62 -8.40
C LEU A 12 5.96 10.60 -7.29
N GLY A 13 6.94 10.42 -6.39
CA GLY A 13 6.80 9.74 -5.11
C GLY A 13 6.44 8.25 -5.17
N PRO A 14 7.11 7.41 -5.97
CA PRO A 14 6.89 5.96 -5.91
C PRO A 14 7.31 5.43 -4.54
N THR A 15 6.42 4.67 -3.89
CA THR A 15 6.61 4.15 -2.53
C THR A 15 6.71 2.63 -2.46
N SER A 16 5.89 1.93 -3.23
CA SER A 16 5.90 0.47 -3.30
C SER A 16 5.46 -0.01 -4.67
N LEU A 17 5.77 -1.25 -4.99
CA LEU A 17 5.35 -1.88 -6.24
C LEU A 17 4.98 -3.34 -6.05
N VAL A 18 4.10 -3.84 -6.94
CA VAL A 18 3.76 -5.26 -7.05
C VAL A 18 3.59 -5.64 -8.52
N MET A 19 3.86 -6.91 -8.82
CA MET A 19 3.64 -7.45 -10.17
C MET A 19 2.41 -8.35 -10.20
N GLU A 20 1.56 -8.15 -11.22
CA GLU A 20 0.44 -9.01 -11.54
C GLU A 20 0.32 -9.16 -13.07
N ASN A 21 0.29 -10.41 -13.56
CA ASN A 21 0.15 -10.73 -15.00
C ASN A 21 1.15 -10.00 -15.92
N ASN A 22 2.40 -9.86 -15.51
CA ASN A 22 3.49 -9.11 -16.16
C ASN A 22 3.32 -7.58 -16.15
N ASP A 23 2.27 -7.03 -15.59
CA ASP A 23 2.12 -5.61 -15.33
C ASP A 23 2.69 -5.26 -13.96
N VAL A 24 3.31 -4.09 -13.85
CA VAL A 24 3.83 -3.56 -12.58
C VAL A 24 2.92 -2.43 -12.11
N TYR A 25 2.38 -2.59 -10.92
CA TYR A 25 1.58 -1.58 -10.24
C TYR A 25 2.45 -0.86 -9.20
N VAL A 26 2.36 0.45 -9.16
CA VAL A 26 3.18 1.29 -8.28
C VAL A 26 2.26 2.19 -7.47
N ALA A 27 2.41 2.17 -6.14
CA ALA A 27 1.81 3.18 -5.28
C ALA A 27 2.68 4.43 -5.27
N ARG A 28 2.04 5.59 -5.24
CA ARG A 28 2.71 6.88 -5.19
C ARG A 28 2.16 7.73 -4.06
N THR A 29 3.07 8.38 -3.33
CA THR A 29 2.77 9.40 -2.34
C THR A 29 3.71 10.56 -2.57
N PHE A 30 3.18 11.76 -2.77
CA PHE A 30 3.97 12.93 -3.13
C PHE A 30 3.38 14.19 -2.52
N TYR A 31 4.16 15.27 -2.53
CA TYR A 31 3.80 16.56 -1.94
C TYR A 31 3.88 17.65 -3.00
N ASP A 32 3.02 18.66 -2.87
CA ASP A 32 3.15 19.90 -3.63
C ASP A 32 4.15 20.86 -2.98
N GLU A 33 4.29 22.05 -3.54
CA GLU A 33 5.17 23.12 -3.04
C GLU A 33 4.77 23.66 -1.65
N ASN A 34 3.53 23.42 -1.23
CA ASN A 34 2.98 23.79 0.07
C ASN A 34 2.99 22.65 1.09
N TRP A 35 3.66 21.54 0.77
CA TRP A 35 3.69 20.32 1.57
C TRP A 35 2.34 19.64 1.78
N VAL A 36 1.38 19.92 0.90
CA VAL A 36 0.12 19.16 0.89
C VAL A 36 0.39 17.80 0.27
N SER A 37 -0.01 16.74 0.98
CA SER A 37 0.18 15.37 0.51
C SER A 37 -0.86 14.99 -0.53
N PHE A 38 -0.41 14.27 -1.55
CA PHE A 38 -1.23 13.66 -2.59
C PHE A 38 -0.90 12.19 -2.72
N HIS A 39 -1.82 11.42 -3.24
CA HIS A 39 -1.60 10.01 -3.53
C HIS A 39 -2.10 9.64 -4.92
N GLY A 40 -1.48 8.61 -5.48
CA GLY A 40 -1.78 8.13 -6.82
C GLY A 40 -1.29 6.70 -7.02
N SER A 41 -1.54 6.16 -8.18
CA SER A 41 -0.97 4.90 -8.66
C SER A 41 -0.46 5.05 -10.08
N SER A 42 0.49 4.19 -10.43
CA SER A 42 0.93 4.02 -11.81
C SER A 42 0.93 2.55 -12.16
N LYS A 43 0.75 2.25 -13.44
CA LYS A 43 0.83 0.90 -13.98
C LYS A 43 1.72 0.91 -15.22
N ILE A 44 2.68 0.01 -15.24
CA ILE A 44 3.57 -0.25 -16.37
C ILE A 44 3.12 -1.56 -17.02
N THR A 45 2.80 -1.50 -18.29
CA THR A 45 2.53 -2.66 -19.13
C THR A 45 3.62 -2.81 -20.18
N SER A 46 3.55 -3.82 -21.01
CA SER A 46 4.48 -3.98 -22.15
C SER A 46 4.37 -2.88 -23.20
N SER A 47 3.30 -2.09 -23.20
CA SER A 47 2.98 -1.12 -24.26
C SER A 47 2.88 0.32 -23.78
N GLU A 48 2.55 0.54 -22.50
CA GLU A 48 2.29 1.89 -21.99
C GLU A 48 2.50 2.02 -20.48
N ILE A 49 2.63 3.26 -20.03
CA ILE A 49 2.58 3.63 -18.61
C ILE A 49 1.34 4.48 -18.39
N THR A 50 0.45 4.00 -17.53
CA THR A 50 -0.76 4.71 -17.11
C THR A 50 -0.56 5.28 -15.72
N MET A 51 -1.01 6.52 -15.47
CA MET A 51 -0.92 7.15 -14.16
C MET A 51 -2.28 7.71 -13.74
N LYS A 52 -2.61 7.56 -12.46
CA LYS A 52 -3.81 8.13 -11.86
C LYS A 52 -3.49 8.80 -10.53
N ASN A 53 -3.97 10.02 -10.36
CA ASN A 53 -3.92 10.76 -9.10
C ASN A 53 -5.31 10.73 -8.47
N TYR A 54 -5.37 10.50 -7.15
CA TYR A 54 -6.64 10.40 -6.41
C TYR A 54 -6.96 11.67 -5.62
N GLY A 55 -6.09 12.68 -5.70
CA GLY A 55 -6.25 13.95 -5.00
C GLY A 55 -5.46 14.04 -3.70
N VAL A 56 -5.86 14.95 -2.85
CA VAL A 56 -5.26 15.16 -1.52
C VAL A 56 -5.52 13.93 -0.65
N GLY A 57 -4.51 13.51 0.09
CA GLY A 57 -4.60 12.35 0.97
C GLY A 57 -3.35 12.13 1.78
N THR A 58 -3.40 11.14 2.66
CA THR A 58 -2.32 10.81 3.58
C THR A 58 -1.11 10.23 2.87
N ALA A 59 0.05 10.66 3.30
CA ALA A 59 1.34 10.22 2.79
C ALA A 59 1.74 8.85 3.31
N CYS A 60 1.43 8.54 4.57
CA CYS A 60 1.84 7.31 5.23
C CYS A 60 0.99 6.11 4.78
N GLY A 61 1.59 4.92 4.78
CA GLY A 61 0.92 3.67 4.43
C GLY A 61 0.55 3.51 2.95
N GLY A 62 1.11 4.33 2.05
CA GLY A 62 0.86 4.24 0.62
C GLY A 62 1.48 2.98 0.00
N SER A 63 0.74 1.87 -0.03
CA SER A 63 1.20 0.57 -0.52
C SER A 63 0.29 0.00 -1.60
N VAL A 64 0.88 -0.77 -2.51
CA VAL A 64 0.18 -1.72 -3.37
C VAL A 64 0.63 -3.14 -3.02
N MET A 65 -0.29 -4.07 -3.02
CA MET A 65 -0.06 -5.44 -2.62
C MET A 65 -0.91 -6.39 -3.45
N LYS A 66 -0.61 -7.69 -3.41
CA LYS A 66 -1.31 -8.69 -4.20
C LYS A 66 -1.88 -9.77 -3.30
N TYR A 67 -3.12 -10.17 -3.58
CA TYR A 67 -3.74 -11.35 -3.02
C TYR A 67 -4.66 -12.03 -4.05
N ASN A 68 -4.53 -13.34 -4.20
CA ASN A 68 -5.36 -14.17 -5.11
C ASN A 68 -5.53 -13.57 -6.51
N ASN A 69 -4.43 -13.15 -7.14
CA ASN A 69 -4.41 -12.55 -8.48
C ASN A 69 -5.17 -11.23 -8.61
N GLU A 70 -5.44 -10.57 -7.51
CA GLU A 70 -6.02 -9.24 -7.45
C GLU A 70 -5.03 -8.27 -6.80
N VAL A 71 -4.91 -7.09 -7.35
CA VAL A 71 -4.08 -6.02 -6.79
C VAL A 71 -4.92 -5.19 -5.84
N TYR A 72 -4.38 -4.89 -4.69
CA TYR A 72 -4.97 -4.02 -3.68
C TYR A 72 -4.10 -2.78 -3.48
N ARG A 73 -4.71 -1.72 -3.04
CA ARG A 73 -4.03 -0.50 -2.60
C ARG A 73 -4.50 -0.11 -1.21
N SER A 74 -3.58 0.39 -0.38
CA SER A 74 -3.96 1.05 0.87
C SER A 74 -4.86 2.26 0.57
N TYR A 75 -5.97 2.35 1.27
CA TYR A 75 -6.98 3.37 1.06
C TYR A 75 -7.81 3.59 2.33
N ASP A 76 -7.87 4.84 2.78
CA ASP A 76 -8.76 5.32 3.85
C ASP A 76 -8.81 4.39 5.09
N GLY A 77 -7.63 4.11 5.65
CA GLY A 77 -7.47 3.27 6.85
C GLY A 77 -7.65 1.76 6.64
N GLY A 78 -7.67 1.32 5.41
CA GLY A 78 -7.77 -0.09 5.03
C GLY A 78 -7.04 -0.37 3.72
N ILE A 79 -7.43 -1.45 3.04
CA ILE A 79 -7.04 -1.75 1.67
C ILE A 79 -8.29 -1.91 0.81
N ALA A 80 -8.19 -1.57 -0.46
CA ALA A 80 -9.26 -1.78 -1.43
C ALA A 80 -8.68 -2.30 -2.76
N PRO A 81 -9.44 -3.10 -3.53
CA PRO A 81 -9.02 -3.56 -4.84
C PRO A 81 -8.70 -2.39 -5.77
N LEU A 82 -7.59 -2.53 -6.48
CA LEU A 82 -7.14 -1.60 -7.51
C LEU A 82 -7.45 -2.19 -8.88
N GLU A 83 -8.38 -1.57 -9.59
CA GLU A 83 -8.83 -2.02 -10.90
C GLU A 83 -7.74 -1.83 -11.96
N TYR A 84 -7.89 -2.50 -13.11
CA TYR A 84 -6.93 -2.42 -14.20
C TYR A 84 -6.71 -0.99 -14.73
N ASN A 85 -7.75 -0.15 -14.70
CA ASN A 85 -7.71 1.27 -15.08
C ASN A 85 -7.23 2.19 -13.94
N LEU A 86 -6.72 1.60 -12.85
CA LEU A 86 -6.29 2.28 -11.62
C LEU A 86 -7.43 2.94 -10.82
N ASP A 87 -8.70 2.55 -11.02
CA ASP A 87 -9.77 2.92 -10.10
C ASP A 87 -9.67 2.10 -8.81
N ILE A 88 -9.93 2.74 -7.68
CA ILE A 88 -10.02 2.07 -6.39
C ILE A 88 -11.48 1.65 -6.17
N ARG A 89 -11.73 0.34 -6.02
CA ARG A 89 -13.07 -0.19 -5.72
C ARG A 89 -13.40 -0.01 -4.24
N THR A 90 -13.76 1.21 -3.87
CA THR A 90 -13.94 1.65 -2.48
C THR A 90 -15.04 0.89 -1.72
N SER A 91 -16.07 0.37 -2.43
CA SER A 91 -17.15 -0.44 -1.84
C SER A 91 -16.67 -1.80 -1.30
N SER A 92 -15.50 -2.25 -1.72
CA SER A 92 -14.88 -3.52 -1.29
C SER A 92 -13.69 -3.28 -0.35
N ARG A 93 -13.66 -2.15 0.36
CA ARG A 93 -12.60 -1.83 1.32
C ARG A 93 -12.62 -2.82 2.48
N ILE A 94 -11.46 -3.30 2.87
CA ILE A 94 -11.18 -4.15 4.02
C ILE A 94 -10.34 -3.34 5.01
N GLY A 95 -10.78 -3.27 6.26
CA GLY A 95 -10.21 -2.41 7.28
C GLY A 95 -10.82 -1.00 7.27
N SER A 96 -10.83 -0.38 8.45
CA SER A 96 -11.41 0.96 8.65
C SER A 96 -10.73 1.69 9.81
N TYR A 97 -9.41 1.55 9.92
CA TYR A 97 -8.63 2.27 10.93
C TYR A 97 -8.59 3.77 10.61
N ASP A 98 -8.20 4.57 11.57
CA ASP A 98 -7.91 5.98 11.30
C ASP A 98 -6.73 6.08 10.32
N GLN A 99 -6.99 6.63 9.15
CA GLN A 99 -5.99 6.76 8.08
C GLN A 99 -4.74 7.52 8.55
N SER A 100 -4.88 8.48 9.47
CA SER A 100 -3.74 9.24 10.01
C SER A 100 -2.81 8.40 10.89
N GLN A 101 -3.28 7.26 11.38
CA GLN A 101 -2.55 6.32 12.22
C GLN A 101 -2.00 5.12 11.46
N VAL A 102 -2.47 4.86 10.23
CA VAL A 102 -1.94 3.76 9.42
C VAL A 102 -0.59 4.17 8.82
N TYR A 103 0.47 3.64 9.39
CA TYR A 103 1.85 3.95 9.00
C TYR A 103 2.37 3.04 7.87
N SER A 104 2.00 1.76 7.91
CA SER A 104 2.35 0.77 6.90
C SER A 104 1.23 -0.25 6.72
N THR A 105 1.20 -0.88 5.55
CA THR A 105 0.22 -1.93 5.24
C THR A 105 0.85 -2.94 4.31
N GLU A 106 0.72 -4.24 4.63
CA GLU A 106 1.24 -5.34 3.83
C GLU A 106 0.29 -6.54 3.86
N VAL A 107 0.28 -7.32 2.78
CA VAL A 107 -0.41 -8.61 2.71
C VAL A 107 0.61 -9.74 2.80
N ILE A 108 0.46 -10.60 3.79
CA ILE A 108 1.34 -11.73 4.04
C ILE A 108 0.51 -13.00 4.21
N GLY A 109 0.59 -13.93 3.26
CA GLY A 109 -0.27 -15.11 3.23
C GLY A 109 -1.74 -14.70 3.07
N ASP A 110 -2.59 -15.16 3.98
CA ASP A 110 -4.02 -14.90 3.96
C ASP A 110 -4.44 -13.74 4.88
N TYR A 111 -3.49 -12.90 5.29
CA TYR A 111 -3.75 -11.83 6.25
C TYR A 111 -3.19 -10.49 5.77
N ILE A 112 -3.84 -9.43 6.24
CA ILE A 112 -3.46 -8.04 6.06
C ILE A 112 -2.87 -7.55 7.38
N TYR A 113 -1.68 -6.98 7.34
CA TYR A 113 -0.95 -6.42 8.48
C TYR A 113 -0.97 -4.91 8.37
N PHE A 114 -1.45 -4.24 9.40
CA PHE A 114 -1.46 -2.80 9.52
C PHE A 114 -0.52 -2.37 10.63
N GLY A 115 0.48 -1.58 10.30
CA GLY A 115 1.29 -0.86 11.27
C GLY A 115 0.54 0.39 11.71
N ILE A 116 0.12 0.42 12.96
CA ILE A 116 -0.65 1.52 13.55
C ILE A 116 0.24 2.29 14.52
N THR A 117 0.22 3.62 14.43
CA THR A 117 0.92 4.51 15.34
C THR A 117 0.17 5.83 15.50
N ASP A 118 0.17 6.39 16.71
CA ASP A 118 -0.23 7.78 16.98
C ASP A 118 1.00 8.70 17.10
N TYR A 119 2.18 8.18 16.78
CA TYR A 119 3.49 8.84 16.85
C TYR A 119 3.98 9.13 18.28
N VAL A 120 3.29 8.65 19.30
CA VAL A 120 3.62 8.87 20.72
C VAL A 120 3.61 7.54 21.49
N ASP A 121 2.43 7.03 21.84
CA ASP A 121 2.27 5.89 22.73
C ASP A 121 1.75 4.63 22.04
N VAL A 122 0.81 4.78 21.09
CA VAL A 122 0.20 3.64 20.41
C VAL A 122 1.06 3.22 19.24
N ASN A 123 1.66 2.03 19.35
CA ASN A 123 2.46 1.42 18.31
C ASN A 123 2.10 -0.07 18.24
N GLN A 124 1.28 -0.44 17.29
CA GLN A 124 0.71 -1.78 17.19
C GLN A 124 0.81 -2.33 15.78
N VAL A 125 0.89 -3.64 15.68
CA VAL A 125 0.55 -4.37 14.46
C VAL A 125 -0.83 -4.96 14.65
N ARG A 126 -1.77 -4.59 13.79
CA ARG A 126 -3.10 -5.17 13.72
C ARG A 126 -3.22 -6.07 12.52
N VAL A 127 -3.74 -7.26 12.73
CA VAL A 127 -3.84 -8.31 11.71
C VAL A 127 -5.30 -8.56 11.40
N MET A 128 -5.64 -8.53 10.13
CA MET A 128 -7.01 -8.69 9.64
C MET A 128 -7.07 -9.79 8.57
N ASP A 129 -8.16 -10.54 8.53
CA ASP A 129 -8.44 -11.45 7.42
C ASP A 129 -9.16 -10.72 6.26
N PHE A 130 -9.28 -11.39 5.11
CA PHE A 130 -9.98 -10.84 3.94
C PHE A 130 -11.52 -10.82 4.08
N ASN A 131 -12.07 -11.32 5.19
CA ASN A 131 -13.48 -11.18 5.55
C ASN A 131 -13.74 -9.98 6.46
N ASN A 132 -12.74 -9.11 6.65
CA ASN A 132 -12.79 -7.91 7.48
C ASN A 132 -12.92 -8.22 8.99
N ASN A 133 -12.36 -9.35 9.45
CA ASN A 133 -12.27 -9.67 10.87
C ASN A 133 -10.85 -9.36 11.36
N GLU A 134 -10.73 -8.61 12.45
CA GLU A 134 -9.47 -8.46 13.17
C GLU A 134 -9.16 -9.76 13.91
N VAL A 135 -8.02 -10.38 13.60
CA VAL A 135 -7.62 -11.68 14.13
C VAL A 135 -6.44 -11.59 15.10
N GLY A 136 -5.79 -10.45 15.21
CA GLY A 136 -4.70 -10.24 16.14
C GLY A 136 -4.30 -8.79 16.29
N THR A 137 -3.80 -8.45 17.49
CA THR A 137 -3.22 -7.15 17.82
C THR A 137 -1.97 -7.38 18.64
N TYR A 138 -0.88 -6.73 18.26
CA TYR A 138 0.44 -6.91 18.87
C TYR A 138 1.06 -5.54 19.15
N ASP A 139 1.47 -5.28 20.39
CA ASP A 139 2.26 -4.11 20.73
C ASP A 139 3.68 -4.26 20.18
N VAL A 140 4.19 -3.24 19.53
CA VAL A 140 5.50 -3.23 18.87
C VAL A 140 6.26 -1.95 19.17
N GLY A 141 7.47 -1.85 18.63
CA GLY A 141 8.26 -0.62 18.71
C GLY A 141 7.65 0.53 17.90
N LEU A 142 8.16 1.73 18.15
CA LEU A 142 7.74 2.97 17.52
C LEU A 142 7.82 2.88 15.99
N LEU A 143 6.78 3.37 15.29
CA LEU A 143 6.69 3.49 13.83
C LEU A 143 6.88 2.15 13.09
N PRO A 144 5.96 1.19 13.23
CA PRO A 144 6.03 -0.10 12.53
C PRO A 144 5.91 0.12 11.00
N GLY A 145 7.05 0.25 10.32
CA GLY A 145 7.15 0.74 8.94
C GLY A 145 7.19 -0.35 7.87
N ASP A 146 7.52 -1.58 8.26
CA ASP A 146 7.68 -2.68 7.30
C ASP A 146 7.49 -4.03 7.98
N PHE A 147 7.18 -5.07 7.18
CA PHE A 147 6.93 -6.43 7.64
C PHE A 147 7.77 -7.43 6.85
N ALA A 148 8.26 -8.44 7.54
CA ALA A 148 8.98 -9.55 6.92
C ALA A 148 8.57 -10.90 7.52
N ILE A 149 8.48 -11.92 6.67
CA ILE A 149 8.26 -13.29 7.11
C ILE A 149 9.61 -13.99 7.28
N TRP A 150 9.83 -14.52 8.46
CA TRP A 150 10.87 -15.50 8.67
C TRP A 150 10.29 -16.92 8.62
N ARG A 151 10.74 -17.75 7.66
CA ARG A 151 10.37 -19.17 7.58
C ARG A 151 11.57 -20.01 7.99
N ASN A 152 11.41 -20.80 9.05
CA ASN A 152 12.36 -21.88 9.35
C ASN A 152 12.10 -23.01 8.33
N ASN A 153 13.09 -23.31 7.51
CA ASN A 153 13.07 -24.49 6.64
C ASN A 153 13.41 -25.74 7.45
#